data_b28b22dd4987eba90b41bd5ce1da3e6b
#
_entry.id   b28b22dd4987eba90b41bd5ce1da3e6b
#
_cell.length_a   1.000
_cell.length_b   1.000
_cell.length_c   1.000
_cell.angle_alpha   90.00
_cell.angle_beta   90.00
_cell.angle_gamma   90.00
#
_symmetry.space_group_name_H-M   'P 1'
#
loop_
_entity.id
_entity.type
_entity.pdbx_description
1 polymer ?
#
loop_
_entity_poly.entity_id
_entity_poly.type
_entity_poly.pdbx_seq_one_letter_code
_entity_poly.pdbx_strand_id
1 'polypeptide(L)'
;MRINAKVMRALEKSVARENCGAARDAGKPRETKERPAHLAFGAAAEETAARYLAGLGYTILHRNVRVGHCEIDIIARDGDELVFAEVRARRANPVAAPEDTVGPVKLERLTRAAELWTQNANYMGFWRIDLVAVTLYDGGEMNIELIKNITEPVI
;
A
#
# COMPACT_ATOMS: atom_id res chain seq x y z
N MET A 1 18.19 13.31 -10.19
CA MET A 1 17.29 14.49 -10.38
C MET A 1 16.54 14.69 -9.07
N ARG A 2 16.81 15.75 -8.32
CA ARG A 2 16.19 15.96 -6.99
C ARG A 2 14.75 16.41 -7.19
N ILE A 3 13.80 15.69 -6.62
CA ILE A 3 12.37 16.08 -6.63
C ILE A 3 12.24 17.39 -5.84
N ASN A 4 11.71 18.41 -6.51
CA ASN A 4 11.58 19.75 -5.93
C ASN A 4 10.54 19.69 -4.77
N ALA A 5 10.89 20.28 -3.62
CA ALA A 5 10.00 20.36 -2.44
C ALA A 5 8.62 20.95 -2.74
N LYS A 6 8.50 21.73 -3.83
CA LYS A 6 7.24 22.29 -4.34
C LYS A 6 6.32 21.20 -4.93
N VAL A 7 6.90 20.19 -5.59
CA VAL A 7 6.16 19.03 -6.13
C VAL A 7 5.68 18.15 -4.99
N MET A 8 6.51 17.95 -3.95
CA MET A 8 6.11 17.19 -2.76
C MET A 8 4.95 17.84 -2.01
N ARG A 9 4.97 19.16 -1.83
CA ARG A 9 3.84 19.89 -1.21
C ARG A 9 2.58 19.90 -2.07
N ALA A 10 2.71 19.83 -3.39
CA ALA A 10 1.57 19.70 -4.30
C ALA A 10 0.93 18.31 -4.20
N LEU A 11 1.73 17.26 -4.05
CA LEU A 11 1.32 15.88 -3.80
C LEU A 11 0.54 15.75 -2.49
N GLU A 12 1.06 16.35 -1.40
CA GLU A 12 0.40 16.39 -0.10
C GLU A 12 -0.96 17.13 -0.14
N LYS A 13 -1.06 18.23 -0.89
CA LYS A 13 -2.27 19.02 -1.01
C LYS A 13 -3.35 18.40 -1.90
N SER A 14 -2.97 17.62 -2.92
CA SER A 14 -3.93 16.93 -3.80
C SER A 14 -4.72 15.87 -3.05
N VAL A 15 -4.05 15.11 -2.20
CA VAL A 15 -4.67 14.02 -1.41
C VAL A 15 -5.50 14.57 -0.23
N ALA A 16 -5.09 15.68 0.36
CA ALA A 16 -5.87 16.34 1.43
C ALA A 16 -7.24 16.84 0.95
N ARG A 17 -7.44 17.08 -0.34
CA ARG A 17 -8.73 17.51 -0.89
C ARG A 17 -9.70 16.35 -1.13
N GLU A 18 -9.24 15.13 -1.35
CA GLU A 18 -10.11 13.97 -1.57
C GLU A 18 -10.60 13.34 -0.25
N ASN A 19 -9.88 13.54 0.87
CA ASN A 19 -10.30 13.08 2.20
C ASN A 19 -11.26 14.05 2.94
N CYS A 20 -11.60 15.20 2.37
CA CYS A 20 -12.42 16.23 3.05
C CYS A 20 -13.91 16.14 2.76
N GLY A 21 -14.42 14.98 2.35
CA GLY A 21 -15.82 14.77 1.93
C GLY A 21 -16.65 13.88 2.84
N ALA A 22 -16.42 13.83 4.16
CA ALA A 22 -17.39 13.18 5.07
C ALA A 22 -17.23 13.64 6.53
N ALA A 23 -17.58 14.87 6.83
CA ALA A 23 -17.83 15.32 8.20
C ALA A 23 -19.19 16.01 8.28
N ARG A 24 -20.25 15.23 8.44
CA ARG A 24 -21.52 15.63 9.05
C ARG A 24 -22.23 14.37 9.52
N ASP A 25 -22.14 14.05 10.77
CA ASP A 25 -23.26 13.83 11.67
C ASP A 25 -22.74 13.45 13.07
N ALA A 26 -22.95 14.32 14.03
CA ALA A 26 -22.71 14.06 15.43
C ALA A 26 -23.97 13.38 15.98
N GLY A 27 -23.99 12.05 16.01
CA GLY A 27 -25.12 11.28 16.49
C GLY A 27 -24.70 9.94 17.10
N LYS A 28 -24.72 9.86 18.44
CA LYS A 28 -24.66 8.68 19.33
C LYS A 28 -23.40 7.80 19.29
N PRO A 29 -22.89 7.38 20.46
CA PRO A 29 -21.82 6.39 20.53
C PRO A 29 -22.32 5.06 19.93
N ARG A 30 -21.79 4.71 18.75
CA ARG A 30 -21.99 3.40 18.15
C ARG A 30 -21.17 2.41 18.95
N GLU A 31 -21.83 1.40 19.51
CA GLU A 31 -21.20 0.20 20.01
C GLU A 31 -20.11 -0.27 19.04
N THR A 32 -18.92 -0.47 19.55
CA THR A 32 -17.78 -1.00 18.80
C THR A 32 -18.11 -2.42 18.37
N LYS A 33 -18.75 -2.59 17.19
CA LYS A 33 -18.81 -3.89 16.53
C LYS A 33 -17.37 -4.34 16.35
N GLU A 34 -16.98 -5.40 17.04
CA GLU A 34 -15.69 -6.06 16.83
C GLU A 34 -15.49 -6.26 15.32
N ARG A 35 -14.41 -5.71 14.80
CA ARG A 35 -14.06 -5.91 13.39
C ARG A 35 -13.87 -7.40 13.16
N PRO A 36 -14.44 -7.98 12.10
CA PRO A 36 -14.21 -9.38 11.78
C PRO A 36 -12.71 -9.71 11.80
N ALA A 37 -12.31 -10.83 12.37
CA ALA A 37 -10.92 -11.17 12.62
C ALA A 37 -10.00 -11.08 11.39
N HIS A 38 -10.53 -11.34 10.17
CA HIS A 38 -9.79 -11.21 8.91
C HIS A 38 -9.51 -9.75 8.55
N LEU A 39 -10.40 -8.80 8.85
CA LEU A 39 -10.17 -7.37 8.62
C LEU A 39 -9.17 -6.79 9.63
N ALA A 40 -9.20 -7.27 10.87
CA ALA A 40 -8.22 -6.91 11.88
C ALA A 40 -6.82 -7.41 11.51
N PHE A 41 -6.71 -8.61 10.95
CA PHE A 41 -5.46 -9.20 10.49
C PHE A 41 -4.88 -8.44 9.29
N GLY A 42 -5.70 -8.09 8.29
CA GLY A 42 -5.28 -7.27 7.14
C GLY A 42 -4.72 -5.91 7.56
N ALA A 43 -5.45 -5.19 8.42
CA ALA A 43 -5.01 -3.88 8.92
C ALA A 43 -3.70 -3.97 9.74
N ALA A 44 -3.52 -5.02 10.54
CA ALA A 44 -2.29 -5.27 11.27
C ALA A 44 -1.10 -5.56 10.33
N ALA A 45 -1.35 -6.30 9.25
CA ALA A 45 -0.34 -6.59 8.24
C ALA A 45 0.12 -5.34 7.48
N GLU A 46 -0.82 -4.46 7.09
CA GLU A 46 -0.51 -3.19 6.44
C GLU A 46 0.31 -2.26 7.36
N GLU A 47 -0.04 -2.18 8.65
CA GLU A 47 0.75 -1.43 9.63
C GLU A 47 2.16 -1.99 9.76
N THR A 48 2.28 -3.31 9.82
CA THR A 48 3.57 -4.00 9.92
C THR A 48 4.41 -3.79 8.66
N ALA A 49 3.79 -3.88 7.48
CA ALA A 49 4.45 -3.60 6.19
C ALA A 49 4.96 -2.16 6.11
N ALA A 50 4.15 -1.18 6.54
CA ALA A 50 4.57 0.23 6.53
C ALA A 50 5.77 0.47 7.45
N ARG A 51 5.80 -0.11 8.65
CA ARG A 51 6.95 -0.04 9.57
C ARG A 51 8.18 -0.72 9.01
N TYR A 52 8.01 -1.87 8.37
CA TYR A 52 9.10 -2.59 7.73
C TYR A 52 9.74 -1.77 6.61
N LEU A 53 8.95 -1.20 5.70
CA LEU A 53 9.43 -0.33 4.63
C LEU A 53 10.14 0.91 5.18
N ALA A 54 9.58 1.56 6.22
CA ALA A 54 10.23 2.68 6.89
C ALA A 54 11.57 2.28 7.51
N GLY A 55 11.68 1.10 8.10
CA GLY A 55 12.92 0.53 8.63
C GLY A 55 13.97 0.26 7.56
N LEU A 56 13.57 0.00 6.31
CA LEU A 56 14.45 -0.11 5.14
C LEU A 56 14.86 1.25 4.54
N GLY A 57 14.37 2.37 5.09
CA GLY A 57 14.69 3.71 4.61
C GLY A 57 13.67 4.30 3.64
N TYR A 58 12.53 3.63 3.40
CA TYR A 58 11.47 4.21 2.61
C TYR A 58 10.77 5.34 3.36
N THR A 59 10.41 6.39 2.66
CA THR A 59 9.54 7.44 3.21
C THR A 59 8.11 7.11 2.85
N ILE A 60 7.28 6.78 3.87
CA ILE A 60 5.85 6.52 3.66
C ILE A 60 5.16 7.84 3.38
N LEU A 61 4.48 7.94 2.24
CA LEU A 61 3.75 9.14 1.80
C LEU A 61 2.26 9.03 2.13
N HIS A 62 1.64 7.92 1.74
CA HIS A 62 0.22 7.69 1.93
C HIS A 62 -0.07 6.23 2.22
N ARG A 63 -1.24 5.98 2.80
CA ARG A 63 -1.74 4.63 3.08
C ARG A 63 -3.21 4.54 2.69
N ASN A 64 -3.64 3.38 2.21
CA ASN A 64 -5.03 3.06 1.89
C ASN A 64 -5.65 4.09 0.95
N VAL A 65 -4.95 4.38 -0.15
CA VAL A 65 -5.38 5.38 -1.13
C VAL A 65 -6.30 4.75 -2.15
N ARG A 66 -7.51 5.27 -2.25
CA ARG A 66 -8.46 4.83 -3.26
C ARG A 66 -8.30 5.62 -4.56
N VAL A 67 -8.03 4.89 -5.64
CA VAL A 67 -7.91 5.45 -6.99
C VAL A 67 -8.91 4.74 -7.90
N GLY A 68 -10.00 5.41 -8.24
CA GLY A 68 -11.11 4.78 -8.94
C GLY A 68 -11.71 3.63 -8.13
N HIS A 69 -11.67 2.41 -8.69
CA HIS A 69 -12.14 1.18 -8.04
C HIS A 69 -11.02 0.34 -7.42
N CYS A 70 -9.78 0.84 -7.43
CA CYS A 70 -8.62 0.19 -6.85
C CYS A 70 -8.22 0.89 -5.56
N GLU A 71 -7.77 0.12 -4.57
CA GLU A 71 -7.13 0.61 -3.36
C GLU A 71 -5.65 0.26 -3.44
N ILE A 72 -4.81 1.25 -3.15
CA ILE A 72 -3.35 1.10 -3.06
C ILE A 72 -3.01 1.13 -1.56
N ASP A 73 -2.41 0.06 -1.06
CA ASP A 73 -2.20 -0.10 0.38
C ASP A 73 -1.17 0.90 0.92
N ILE A 74 -0.04 1.08 0.22
CA ILE A 74 1.00 2.02 0.63
C ILE A 74 1.57 2.73 -0.60
N ILE A 75 1.70 4.05 -0.51
CA ILE A 75 2.50 4.85 -1.43
C ILE A 75 3.70 5.37 -0.66
N ALA A 76 4.89 5.07 -1.15
CA ALA A 76 6.14 5.40 -0.48
C ALA A 76 7.17 5.94 -1.48
N ARG A 77 8.31 6.38 -0.97
CA ARG A 77 9.47 6.78 -1.76
C ARG A 77 10.70 6.00 -1.31
N ASP A 78 11.40 5.41 -2.27
CA ASP A 78 12.69 4.75 -2.10
C ASP A 78 13.74 5.55 -2.87
N GLY A 79 14.51 6.39 -2.18
CA GLY A 79 15.39 7.36 -2.84
C GLY A 79 14.61 8.35 -3.71
N ASP A 80 14.86 8.33 -5.01
CA ASP A 80 14.21 9.19 -6.01
C ASP A 80 13.01 8.51 -6.71
N GLU A 81 12.75 7.23 -6.42
CA GLU A 81 11.65 6.49 -7.03
C GLU A 81 10.39 6.51 -6.15
N LEU A 82 9.25 6.62 -6.83
CA LEU A 82 7.95 6.44 -6.20
C LEU A 82 7.58 4.95 -6.20
N VAL A 83 7.11 4.46 -5.07
CA VAL A 83 6.77 3.06 -4.88
C VAL A 83 5.30 2.93 -4.51
N PHE A 84 4.58 2.10 -5.26
CA PHE A 84 3.23 1.65 -4.95
C PHE A 84 3.34 0.23 -4.39
N ALA A 85 3.14 0.05 -3.08
CA ALA A 85 3.28 -1.24 -2.44
C ALA A 85 1.91 -1.88 -2.19
N GLU A 86 1.74 -3.09 -2.68
CA GLU A 86 0.63 -3.99 -2.35
C GLU A 86 1.05 -4.84 -1.14
N VAL A 87 0.18 -4.99 -0.16
CA VAL A 87 0.41 -5.82 1.02
C VAL A 87 -0.41 -7.09 0.94
N ARG A 88 0.25 -8.23 1.03
CA ARG A 88 -0.38 -9.54 1.09
C ARG A 88 -0.14 -10.18 2.45
N ALA A 89 -1.23 -10.43 3.16
CA ALA A 89 -1.19 -11.09 4.46
C ALA A 89 -1.76 -12.50 4.36
N ARG A 90 -1.04 -13.47 4.93
CA ARG A 90 -1.50 -14.86 5.05
C ARG A 90 -1.11 -15.47 6.38
N ARG A 91 -1.82 -16.51 6.77
CA ARG A 91 -1.35 -17.43 7.80
C ARG A 91 -0.50 -18.53 7.18
N ALA A 92 0.60 -18.89 7.83
CA ALA A 92 1.41 -20.00 7.36
C ALA A 92 0.57 -21.27 7.31
N ASN A 93 0.59 -21.92 6.15
CA ASN A 93 -0.03 -23.23 5.98
C ASN A 93 1.04 -24.19 5.45
N PRO A 94 1.40 -25.25 6.19
CA PRO A 94 2.46 -26.17 5.75
C PRO A 94 2.13 -26.92 4.46
N VAL A 95 0.86 -26.92 4.02
CA VAL A 95 0.39 -27.64 2.83
C VAL A 95 0.28 -26.73 1.60
N ALA A 96 0.25 -25.40 1.77
CA ALA A 96 0.15 -24.46 0.65
C ALA A 96 1.53 -23.96 0.22
N ALA A 97 1.83 -24.15 -1.07
CA ALA A 97 3.04 -23.55 -1.67
C ALA A 97 2.98 -22.01 -1.56
N PRO A 98 4.12 -21.34 -1.41
CA PRO A 98 4.19 -19.89 -1.30
C PRO A 98 3.98 -19.23 -2.67
N GLU A 99 2.77 -19.30 -3.20
CA GLU A 99 2.40 -18.53 -4.39
C GLU A 99 1.81 -17.18 -3.94
N ASP A 100 2.66 -16.32 -3.43
CA ASP A 100 2.31 -14.94 -3.09
C ASP A 100 2.41 -14.00 -4.30
N THR A 101 2.16 -14.52 -5.48
CA THR A 101 2.14 -13.72 -6.69
C THR A 101 0.84 -12.93 -6.78
N VAL A 102 0.97 -11.64 -7.02
CA VAL A 102 -0.16 -10.82 -7.44
C VAL A 102 -0.58 -11.30 -8.82
N GLY A 103 -1.80 -11.83 -8.92
CA GLY A 103 -2.32 -12.32 -10.19
C GLY A 103 -2.39 -11.21 -11.25
N PRO A 104 -2.32 -11.56 -12.56
CA PRO A 104 -2.18 -10.59 -13.65
C PRO A 104 -3.30 -9.54 -13.67
N VAL A 105 -4.53 -9.91 -13.36
CA VAL A 105 -5.67 -8.99 -13.30
C VAL A 105 -5.52 -7.95 -12.17
N LYS A 106 -5.02 -8.38 -11.00
CA LYS A 106 -4.76 -7.45 -9.90
C LYS A 106 -3.60 -6.53 -10.22
N LEU A 107 -2.53 -7.07 -10.80
CA LEU A 107 -1.36 -6.28 -11.20
C LEU A 107 -1.74 -5.22 -12.24
N GLU A 108 -2.55 -5.56 -13.24
CA GLU A 108 -3.07 -4.60 -14.22
C GLU A 108 -3.87 -3.48 -13.56
N ARG A 109 -4.74 -3.81 -12.59
CA ARG A 109 -5.51 -2.80 -11.84
C ARG A 109 -4.63 -1.88 -11.02
N LEU A 110 -3.61 -2.43 -10.35
CA LEU A 110 -2.63 -1.64 -9.59
C LEU A 110 -1.82 -0.73 -10.52
N THR A 111 -1.38 -1.23 -11.67
CA THR A 111 -0.65 -0.44 -12.67
C THR A 111 -1.48 0.74 -13.15
N ARG A 112 -2.74 0.51 -13.53
CA ARG A 112 -3.65 1.59 -13.94
C ARG A 112 -3.90 2.60 -12.82
N ALA A 113 -4.04 2.14 -11.58
CA ALA A 113 -4.22 3.02 -10.44
C ALA A 113 -2.97 3.88 -10.17
N ALA A 114 -1.77 3.28 -10.28
CA ALA A 114 -0.50 3.99 -10.15
C ALA A 114 -0.33 5.06 -11.24
N GLU A 115 -0.63 4.73 -12.51
CA GLU A 115 -0.61 5.67 -13.62
C GLU A 115 -1.57 6.84 -13.40
N LEU A 116 -2.81 6.55 -13.01
CA LEU A 116 -3.80 7.59 -12.75
C LEU A 116 -3.41 8.48 -11.56
N TRP A 117 -2.86 7.88 -10.51
CA TRP A 117 -2.38 8.63 -9.36
C TRP A 117 -1.22 9.56 -9.74
N THR A 118 -0.22 9.07 -10.50
CA THR A 118 0.94 9.86 -10.95
C THR A 118 0.52 10.99 -11.87
N GLN A 119 -0.44 10.76 -12.79
CA GLN A 119 -1.01 11.80 -13.65
C GLN A 119 -1.70 12.89 -12.83
N ASN A 120 -2.57 12.53 -11.88
CA ASN A 120 -3.27 13.48 -11.02
C ASN A 120 -2.32 14.29 -10.13
N ALA A 121 -1.21 13.68 -9.74
CA ALA A 121 -0.16 14.31 -8.95
C ALA A 121 0.84 15.12 -9.77
N ASN A 122 0.73 15.12 -11.11
CA ASN A 122 1.73 15.67 -12.03
C ASN A 122 3.15 15.16 -11.75
N TYR A 123 3.26 13.87 -11.38
CA TYR A 123 4.54 13.24 -11.11
C TYR A 123 5.17 12.72 -12.41
N MET A 124 6.39 13.15 -12.69
CA MET A 124 7.12 12.84 -13.94
C MET A 124 8.37 11.98 -13.69
N GLY A 125 8.53 11.47 -12.47
CA GLY A 125 9.67 10.61 -12.09
C GLY A 125 9.41 9.14 -12.36
N PHE A 126 10.40 8.32 -12.00
CA PHE A 126 10.27 6.86 -12.07
C PHE A 126 9.39 6.33 -10.93
N TRP A 127 8.60 5.32 -11.23
CA TRP A 127 7.81 4.62 -10.26
C TRP A 127 7.78 3.11 -10.54
N ARG A 128 7.50 2.33 -9.52
CA ARG A 128 7.37 0.88 -9.61
C ARG A 128 6.29 0.37 -8.65
N ILE A 129 5.90 -0.89 -8.85
CA ILE A 129 5.02 -1.60 -7.92
C ILE A 129 5.85 -2.65 -7.18
N ASP A 130 5.78 -2.61 -5.84
CA ASP A 130 6.42 -3.58 -4.96
C ASP A 130 5.34 -4.42 -4.26
N LEU A 131 5.68 -5.67 -3.90
CA LEU A 131 4.83 -6.54 -3.09
C LEU A 131 5.48 -6.75 -1.73
N VAL A 132 4.71 -6.51 -0.66
CA VAL A 132 5.11 -6.85 0.71
C VAL A 132 4.28 -8.05 1.18
N ALA A 133 4.89 -9.21 1.26
CA ALA A 133 4.28 -10.43 1.74
C ALA A 133 4.49 -10.58 3.25
N VAL A 134 3.39 -10.64 4.01
CA VAL A 134 3.41 -10.81 5.47
C VAL A 134 2.83 -12.19 5.81
N THR A 135 3.66 -13.07 6.34
CA THR A 135 3.25 -14.41 6.75
C THR A 135 3.23 -14.50 8.28
N LEU A 136 2.07 -14.86 8.84
CA LEU A 136 1.90 -15.11 10.27
C LEU A 136 1.97 -16.61 10.55
N TYR A 137 2.85 -17.03 11.43
CA TYR A 137 2.99 -18.40 11.91
C TYR A 137 2.17 -18.66 13.17
N ASP A 138 1.86 -19.91 13.47
CA ASP A 138 1.02 -20.31 14.61
C ASP A 138 1.57 -19.88 15.99
N GLY A 139 2.87 -19.63 16.09
CA GLY A 139 3.52 -19.08 17.30
C GLY A 139 3.41 -17.56 17.47
N GLY A 140 2.73 -16.88 16.54
CA GLY A 140 2.66 -15.41 16.52
C GLY A 140 3.85 -14.73 15.87
N GLU A 141 4.82 -15.48 15.37
CA GLU A 141 5.94 -14.97 14.59
C GLU A 141 5.46 -14.49 13.22
N MET A 142 6.04 -13.39 12.75
CA MET A 142 5.79 -12.85 11.42
C MET A 142 7.06 -12.88 10.57
N ASN A 143 6.94 -13.37 9.34
CA ASN A 143 7.94 -13.19 8.31
C ASN A 143 7.46 -12.15 7.32
N ILE A 144 8.35 -11.24 6.91
CA ILE A 144 8.06 -10.19 5.94
C ILE A 144 9.06 -10.30 4.81
N GLU A 145 8.54 -10.36 3.60
CA GLU A 145 9.32 -10.41 2.37
C GLU A 145 8.94 -9.25 1.47
N LEU A 146 9.94 -8.53 0.96
CA LEU A 146 9.78 -7.46 -0.02
C LEU A 146 10.21 -7.95 -1.39
N ILE A 147 9.28 -7.96 -2.34
CA ILE A 147 9.54 -8.26 -3.74
C ILE A 147 9.41 -6.95 -4.50
N LYS A 148 10.55 -6.43 -4.96
CA LYS A 148 10.61 -5.17 -5.68
C LYS A 148 10.24 -5.37 -7.15
N ASN A 149 9.57 -4.36 -7.71
CA ASN A 149 9.27 -4.23 -9.14
C ASN A 149 8.56 -5.44 -9.75
N ILE A 150 7.40 -5.79 -9.21
CA ILE A 150 6.62 -6.95 -9.69
C ILE A 150 6.00 -6.75 -11.08
N THR A 151 6.21 -5.59 -11.72
CA THR A 151 5.78 -5.31 -13.11
C THR A 151 6.76 -5.83 -14.15
N GLU A 152 8.02 -6.07 -13.77
CA GLU A 152 9.01 -6.65 -14.68
C GLU A 152 8.90 -8.17 -14.69
N PRO A 153 8.95 -8.81 -15.86
CA PRO A 153 9.02 -10.26 -15.92
C PRO A 153 10.31 -10.74 -15.22
N VAL A 154 10.17 -11.71 -14.34
CA VAL A 154 11.32 -12.42 -13.78
C VAL A 154 11.93 -13.23 -14.92
N ILE A 155 13.11 -12.79 -15.37
CA ILE A 155 13.90 -13.47 -16.42
C ILE A 155 14.66 -14.63 -15.79
#